data_4886cd1e967749f859355f671043e04a
#
_entry.id   4886cd1e967749f859355f671043e04a
#
_cell.length_a   1.000
_cell.length_b   1.000
_cell.length_c   1.000
_cell.angle_alpha   90.00
_cell.angle_beta   90.00
_cell.angle_gamma   90.00
#
_symmetry.space_group_name_H-M   'P 1'
#
loop_
_entity.id
_entity.type
_entity.pdbx_description
1 polymer ?
#
loop_
_entity_poly.entity_id
_entity_poly.type
_entity_poly.pdbx_seq_one_letter_code
_entity_poly.pdbx_strand_id
1 'polypeptide(L)'
;MFKVLITDPVSDNGMKILEDKGIDVHYHPDSDLNDIKNVIEEVDGWIIRSGTKINRELMEHAKELKVIGRAGVGVDNIDIDSATDRGVVVMNVPDGNTISAAEHTMALISTLS
;
A
#
# COMPACT_ATOMS: atom_id res chain seq x y z
N MET A 1 12.07 -10.49 -4.23
CA MET A 1 11.89 -9.03 -4.40
C MET A 1 10.51 -8.63 -3.88
N PHE A 2 10.45 -7.57 -3.10
CA PHE A 2 9.18 -7.06 -2.60
C PHE A 2 8.47 -6.26 -3.68
N LYS A 3 7.16 -6.41 -3.75
CA LYS A 3 6.30 -5.68 -4.70
C LYS A 3 5.38 -4.75 -3.91
N VAL A 4 5.34 -3.49 -4.33
CA VAL A 4 4.49 -2.46 -3.70
C VAL A 4 3.57 -1.86 -4.74
N LEU A 5 2.27 -1.84 -4.42
CA LEU A 5 1.24 -1.22 -5.27
C LEU A 5 0.95 0.18 -4.74
N ILE A 6 0.85 1.14 -5.66
CA ILE A 6 0.47 2.52 -5.33
C ILE A 6 -0.71 2.89 -6.22
N THR A 7 -1.86 3.16 -5.59
CA THR A 7 -3.12 3.41 -6.31
C THR A 7 -3.64 4.85 -6.18
N ASP A 8 -2.93 5.68 -5.44
CA ASP A 8 -3.22 7.12 -5.38
C ASP A 8 -1.99 7.91 -5.82
N PRO A 9 -2.15 9.12 -6.36
CA PRO A 9 -1.01 9.91 -6.80
C PRO A 9 -0.01 10.19 -5.66
N VAL A 10 1.27 9.93 -5.93
CA VAL A 10 2.36 10.20 -4.99
C VAL A 10 3.44 10.97 -5.71
N SER A 11 4.33 11.61 -4.93
CA SER A 11 5.45 12.34 -5.52
C SER A 11 6.45 11.40 -6.16
N ASP A 12 7.17 11.90 -7.18
CA ASP A 12 8.24 11.13 -7.83
C ASP A 12 9.34 10.75 -6.83
N ASN A 13 9.58 11.60 -5.83
CA ASN A 13 10.57 11.33 -4.79
C ASN A 13 10.19 10.09 -3.97
N GLY A 14 8.92 9.94 -3.63
CA GLY A 14 8.45 8.76 -2.89
C GLY A 14 8.64 7.48 -3.69
N MET A 15 8.30 7.51 -4.97
CA MET A 15 8.52 6.37 -5.86
C MET A 15 9.99 6.03 -6.00
N LYS A 16 10.83 7.04 -6.15
CA LYS A 16 12.27 6.87 -6.32
C LYS A 16 12.92 6.22 -5.10
N ILE A 17 12.48 6.59 -3.91
CA ILE A 17 12.96 5.97 -2.67
C ILE A 17 12.71 4.46 -2.69
N LEU A 18 11.53 4.04 -3.09
CA LEU A 18 11.19 2.62 -3.17
C LEU A 18 12.02 1.90 -4.22
N GLU A 19 12.16 2.50 -5.39
CA GLU A 19 12.94 1.91 -6.49
C GLU A 19 14.42 1.79 -6.12
N ASP A 20 14.99 2.80 -5.47
CA ASP A 20 16.39 2.80 -5.04
C ASP A 20 16.70 1.69 -4.03
N LYS A 21 15.68 1.21 -3.32
CA LYS A 21 15.81 0.12 -2.37
C LYS A 21 15.58 -1.27 -3.00
N GLY A 22 15.41 -1.32 -4.30
CA GLY A 22 15.21 -2.58 -5.01
C GLY A 22 13.79 -3.13 -4.94
N ILE A 23 12.82 -2.28 -4.61
CA ILE A 23 11.42 -2.67 -4.55
C ILE A 23 10.78 -2.53 -5.93
N ASP A 24 10.01 -3.54 -6.32
CA ASP A 24 9.25 -3.51 -7.56
C ASP A 24 7.97 -2.70 -7.34
N VAL A 25 7.93 -1.50 -7.92
CA VAL A 25 6.82 -0.56 -7.73
C VAL A 25 5.82 -0.66 -8.87
N HIS A 26 4.57 -0.91 -8.52
CA HIS A 26 3.45 -0.94 -9.46
C HIS A 26 2.58 0.30 -9.22
N TYR A 27 2.70 1.30 -10.08
CA TYR A 27 2.03 2.59 -9.94
C TYR A 27 0.81 2.68 -10.85
N HIS A 28 -0.38 2.69 -10.24
CA HIS A 28 -1.66 2.72 -10.96
C HIS A 28 -2.63 3.72 -10.34
N PRO A 29 -2.32 5.04 -10.36
CA PRO A 29 -3.10 6.03 -9.60
C PRO A 29 -4.53 6.24 -10.11
N ASP A 30 -4.77 6.00 -11.39
CA ASP A 30 -6.08 6.25 -12.01
C ASP A 30 -6.77 4.97 -12.48
N SER A 31 -6.27 3.82 -12.07
CA SER A 31 -6.82 2.55 -12.51
C SER A 31 -8.01 2.12 -11.68
N ASP A 32 -8.99 1.48 -12.34
CA ASP A 32 -10.05 0.78 -11.63
C ASP A 32 -9.43 -0.41 -10.90
N LEU A 33 -9.73 -0.55 -9.61
CA LEU A 33 -9.17 -1.63 -8.80
C LEU A 33 -9.57 -3.01 -9.32
N ASN A 34 -10.71 -3.11 -9.98
CA ASN A 34 -11.13 -4.37 -10.62
C ASN A 34 -10.23 -4.74 -11.78
N ASP A 35 -9.65 -3.76 -12.47
CA ASP A 35 -8.78 -4.01 -13.62
C ASP A 35 -7.38 -4.45 -13.19
N ILE A 36 -6.99 -4.19 -11.95
CA ILE A 36 -5.66 -4.52 -11.44
C ILE A 36 -5.67 -5.59 -10.35
N LYS A 37 -6.73 -6.39 -10.28
CA LYS A 37 -6.84 -7.46 -9.28
C LYS A 37 -5.65 -8.42 -9.33
N ASN A 38 -5.13 -8.70 -10.52
CA ASN A 38 -3.96 -9.56 -10.67
C ASN A 38 -2.72 -8.97 -9.97
N VAL A 39 -2.56 -7.65 -10.07
CA VAL A 39 -1.46 -6.95 -9.38
C VAL A 39 -1.66 -7.00 -7.88
N ILE A 40 -2.91 -6.76 -7.43
CA ILE A 40 -3.27 -6.78 -6.01
C ILE A 40 -2.93 -8.13 -5.38
N GLU A 41 -3.13 -9.22 -6.10
CA GLU A 41 -2.85 -10.57 -5.61
C GLU A 41 -1.37 -10.83 -5.36
N GLU A 42 -0.49 -10.10 -6.03
CA GLU A 42 0.95 -10.35 -6.02
C GLU A 42 1.74 -9.44 -5.11
N VAL A 43 1.19 -8.29 -4.69
CA VAL A 43 1.97 -7.28 -3.96
C VAL A 43 2.06 -7.59 -2.48
N ASP A 44 3.19 -7.22 -1.90
CA ASP A 44 3.47 -7.36 -0.46
C ASP A 44 3.05 -6.12 0.33
N GLY A 45 3.09 -4.95 -0.30
CA GLY A 45 2.71 -3.68 0.31
C GLY A 45 1.80 -2.87 -0.61
N TRP A 46 1.00 -2.00 0.01
CA TRP A 46 0.06 -1.15 -0.72
C TRP A 46 0.09 0.25 -0.12
N ILE A 47 0.45 1.23 -0.93
CA ILE A 47 0.50 2.63 -0.49
C ILE A 47 -0.69 3.37 -1.08
N ILE A 48 -1.46 4.03 -0.22
CA ILE A 48 -2.65 4.78 -0.60
C ILE A 48 -2.69 6.15 0.08
N ARG A 49 -3.58 6.98 -0.42
CA ARG A 49 -4.00 8.22 0.22
C ARG A 49 -5.52 8.12 0.44
N SER A 50 -6.23 9.25 0.34
CA SER A 50 -7.68 9.25 0.58
C SER A 50 -8.51 8.78 -0.60
N GLY A 51 -7.95 8.67 -1.79
CA GLY A 51 -8.67 8.34 -3.01
C GLY A 51 -8.98 6.86 -3.21
N THR A 52 -8.21 5.98 -2.60
CA THR A 52 -8.39 4.53 -2.73
C THR A 52 -9.19 4.00 -1.54
N LYS A 53 -10.18 3.16 -1.82
CA LYS A 53 -10.93 2.45 -0.76
C LYS A 53 -10.59 0.97 -0.82
N ILE A 54 -10.09 0.43 0.28
CA ILE A 54 -9.77 -0.99 0.39
C ILE A 54 -10.85 -1.65 1.26
N ASN A 55 -11.78 -2.32 0.60
CA ASN A 55 -12.87 -3.04 1.27
C ASN A 55 -12.47 -4.50 1.51
N ARG A 56 -13.38 -5.26 2.11
CA ARG A 56 -13.15 -6.66 2.43
C ARG A 56 -12.87 -7.49 1.18
N GLU A 57 -13.60 -7.24 0.10
CA GLU A 57 -13.43 -7.97 -1.15
C GLU A 57 -12.02 -7.79 -1.72
N LEU A 58 -11.53 -6.55 -1.76
CA LEU A 58 -10.17 -6.26 -2.23
C LEU A 58 -9.13 -6.86 -1.30
N MET A 59 -9.38 -6.83 0.00
CA MET A 59 -8.48 -7.43 0.98
C MET A 59 -8.37 -8.95 0.76
N GLU A 60 -9.46 -9.61 0.41
CA GLU A 60 -9.46 -11.03 0.13
C GLU A 60 -8.67 -11.38 -1.13
N HIS A 61 -8.62 -10.48 -2.12
CA HIS A 61 -7.80 -10.65 -3.31
C HIS A 61 -6.31 -10.43 -3.03
N ALA A 62 -5.97 -9.66 -2.01
CA ALA A 62 -4.59 -9.32 -1.67
C ALA A 62 -3.94 -10.44 -0.85
N LYS A 63 -3.71 -11.58 -1.48
CA LYS A 63 -3.28 -12.80 -0.80
C LYS A 63 -1.89 -12.73 -0.17
N GLU A 64 -1.00 -11.96 -0.78
CA GLU A 64 0.38 -11.81 -0.32
C GLU A 64 0.61 -10.52 0.47
N LEU A 65 -0.42 -9.71 0.64
CA LEU A 65 -0.30 -8.40 1.28
C LEU A 65 0.08 -8.52 2.75
N LYS A 66 1.09 -7.77 3.16
CA LYS A 66 1.59 -7.75 4.52
C LYS A 66 1.38 -6.41 5.21
N VAL A 67 1.37 -5.32 4.43
CA VAL A 67 1.31 -3.97 5.00
C VAL A 67 0.58 -3.01 4.07
N ILE A 68 -0.20 -2.09 4.67
CA ILE A 68 -0.83 -0.98 3.96
C ILE A 68 -0.31 0.31 4.57
N GLY A 69 0.27 1.19 3.76
CA GLY A 69 0.71 2.51 4.18
C GLY A 69 -0.26 3.57 3.66
N ARG A 70 -0.85 4.36 4.55
CA ARG A 70 -1.76 5.44 4.18
C ARG A 70 -1.14 6.79 4.53
N ALA A 71 -0.99 7.63 3.53
CA ALA A 71 -0.49 9.00 3.71
C ALA A 71 -1.69 9.93 3.90
N GLY A 72 -2.05 10.23 5.14
CA GLY A 72 -3.20 11.09 5.45
C GLY A 72 -3.65 10.94 6.89
N VAL A 73 -4.78 11.55 7.21
CA VAL A 73 -5.39 11.50 8.54
C VAL A 73 -6.52 10.49 8.54
N GLY A 74 -6.51 9.58 9.49
CA GLY A 74 -7.55 8.57 9.63
C GLY A 74 -7.34 7.33 8.77
N VAL A 75 -8.27 6.41 8.84
CA VAL A 75 -8.21 5.14 8.11
C VAL A 75 -9.59 4.73 7.58
N ASP A 76 -10.46 5.69 7.37
CA ASP A 76 -11.87 5.45 7.00
C ASP A 76 -12.03 4.74 5.66
N ASN A 77 -11.02 4.84 4.80
CA ASN A 77 -11.05 4.19 3.49
C ASN A 77 -10.42 2.80 3.48
N ILE A 78 -10.11 2.23 4.65
CA ILE A 78 -9.56 0.87 4.77
C ILE A 78 -10.46 0.06 5.71
N ASP A 79 -10.81 -1.15 5.31
CA ASP A 79 -11.51 -2.09 6.19
C ASP A 79 -10.51 -2.67 7.19
N ILE A 80 -10.40 -2.02 8.34
CA ILE A 80 -9.41 -2.37 9.38
C ILE A 80 -9.68 -3.77 9.94
N ASP A 81 -10.93 -4.14 10.11
CA ASP A 81 -11.29 -5.45 10.64
C ASP A 81 -10.80 -6.57 9.72
N SER A 82 -10.97 -6.40 8.41
CA SER A 82 -10.48 -7.36 7.43
C SER A 82 -8.96 -7.44 7.43
N ALA A 83 -8.28 -6.28 7.55
CA ALA A 83 -6.82 -6.24 7.62
C ALA A 83 -6.33 -7.01 8.86
N THR A 84 -6.94 -6.77 10.00
CA THR A 84 -6.59 -7.44 11.25
C THR A 84 -6.79 -8.95 11.14
N ASP A 85 -7.92 -9.40 10.58
CA ASP A 85 -8.22 -10.81 10.39
C ASP A 85 -7.18 -11.53 9.52
N ARG A 86 -6.59 -10.82 8.58
CA ARG A 86 -5.60 -11.38 7.67
C ARG A 86 -4.16 -11.16 8.10
N GLY A 87 -3.95 -10.49 9.23
CA GLY A 87 -2.60 -10.19 9.71
C GLY A 87 -1.90 -9.09 8.92
N VAL A 88 -2.66 -8.21 8.25
CA VAL A 88 -2.11 -7.10 7.49
C VAL A 88 -1.90 -5.91 8.42
N VAL A 89 -0.69 -5.36 8.45
CA VAL A 89 -0.37 -4.19 9.25
C VAL A 89 -0.81 -2.94 8.52
N VAL A 90 -1.56 -2.06 9.18
CA VAL A 90 -1.98 -0.78 8.61
C VAL A 90 -1.23 0.34 9.31
N MET A 91 -0.52 1.15 8.53
CA MET A 91 0.18 2.33 9.02
C MET A 91 -0.48 3.58 8.50
N ASN A 92 -0.54 4.60 9.35
CA ASN A 92 -1.06 5.91 8.99
C ASN A 92 -0.01 6.98 9.27
N VAL A 93 0.29 7.82 8.27
CA VAL A 93 1.18 8.97 8.40
C VAL A 93 0.30 10.21 8.40
N PRO A 94 0.01 10.80 9.58
CA PRO A 94 -1.05 11.83 9.71
C PRO A 94 -0.82 13.11 8.93
N ASP A 95 0.42 13.47 8.64
CA ASP A 95 0.74 14.69 7.91
C ASP A 95 0.59 14.54 6.38
N GLY A 96 0.19 13.38 5.91
CA GLY A 96 0.03 13.12 4.48
C GLY A 96 1.32 13.02 3.70
N ASN A 97 2.45 12.87 4.37
CA ASN A 97 3.76 12.79 3.73
C ASN A 97 3.98 11.43 3.09
N THR A 98 3.84 11.36 1.76
CA THR A 98 3.99 10.10 1.03
C THR A 98 5.40 9.53 1.10
N ILE A 99 6.42 10.37 1.23
CA ILE A 99 7.81 9.92 1.37
C ILE A 99 7.97 9.14 2.68
N SER A 100 7.45 9.70 3.78
CA SER A 100 7.49 9.02 5.08
C SER A 100 6.68 7.72 5.06
N ALA A 101 5.52 7.71 4.42
CA ALA A 101 4.71 6.50 4.29
C ALA A 101 5.48 5.42 3.53
N ALA A 102 6.14 5.79 2.43
CA ALA A 102 6.94 4.87 1.65
C ALA A 102 8.11 4.29 2.46
N GLU A 103 8.81 5.14 3.20
CA GLU A 103 9.93 4.72 4.05
C GLU A 103 9.49 3.76 5.15
N HIS A 104 8.37 4.06 5.82
CA HIS A 104 7.83 3.20 6.87
C HIS A 104 7.37 1.85 6.32
N THR A 105 6.69 1.87 5.17
CA THR A 105 6.25 0.64 4.50
C THR A 105 7.44 -0.25 4.17
N MET A 106 8.50 0.34 3.63
CA MET A 106 9.70 -0.38 3.29
C MET A 106 10.39 -0.97 4.53
N ALA A 107 10.46 -0.19 5.61
CA ALA A 107 11.06 -0.66 6.86
C ALA A 107 10.31 -1.89 7.40
N LEU A 108 8.98 -1.88 7.36
CA LEU A 108 8.17 -3.01 7.79
C LEU A 108 8.36 -4.22 6.90
N ILE A 109 8.39 -4.04 5.59
CA ILE A 109 8.60 -5.13 4.66
C ILE A 109 9.96 -5.77 4.91
N SER A 110 11.01 -4.97 5.13
CA SER A 110 12.35 -5.46 5.44
C SER A 110 12.38 -6.27 6.74
N THR A 111 11.59 -5.85 7.73
CA THR A 111 11.49 -6.54 9.02
C THR A 111 10.73 -7.87 8.87
N LEU A 112 9.71 -7.91 8.03
CA LEU A 112 8.87 -9.08 7.83
C LEU A 112 9.51 -10.15 6.94
N SER A 113 10.50 -9.77 6.16
CA SER A 113 11.21 -10.71 5.31
C SER A 113 12.26 -11.51 6.13
#